data_c52850ef2381ef6f7b62f3e4d15e2981
#
_entry.id   c52850ef2381ef6f7b62f3e4d15e2981
#
_cell.length_a   1.000
_cell.length_b   1.000
_cell.length_c   1.000
_cell.angle_alpha   90.00
_cell.angle_beta   90.00
_cell.angle_gamma   90.00
#
_symmetry.space_group_name_H-M   'P 1'
#
loop_
_entity.id
_entity.type
_entity.pdbx_description
1 polymer ?
#
loop_
_entity_poly.entity_id
_entity_poly.type
_entity_poly.pdbx_seq_one_letter_code
_entity_poly.pdbx_strand_id
1 'polypeptide(L)'
;MGELLSVKNINVFYGSIHAIKDVSFHVNEGEIVTLIGANGAGKTTTMHAISGLLKLQSGEIDYNGQVISKMEPHKIIRQGLAQVPEGRRVFSGLTVQQNLQMGAYTRRDGKDAIQSDYDMVFDLLPRLKERRNQPAGTLSGGEQQMLAMGRALMCKPKMLLLDEPSMGLSPLLVKEIFKIIRQVNRNGVTVLLVEQN
;
A
#
# COMPACT_ATOMS: atom_id res chain seq x y z
N MET A 1 18.91 11.05 -5.37
CA MET A 1 17.77 10.12 -5.23
C MET A 1 17.42 9.68 -6.64
N GLY A 2 17.28 8.39 -6.88
CA GLY A 2 16.96 7.84 -8.21
C GLY A 2 15.45 7.65 -8.37
N GLU A 3 14.99 7.53 -9.62
CA GLU A 3 13.61 7.17 -9.93
C GLU A 3 13.34 5.74 -9.46
N LEU A 4 12.33 5.55 -8.58
CA LEU A 4 11.95 4.24 -8.07
C LEU A 4 10.79 3.64 -8.85
N LEU A 5 9.81 4.48 -9.24
CA LEU A 5 8.67 4.10 -10.06
C LEU A 5 8.56 5.03 -11.26
N SER A 6 8.43 4.48 -12.44
CA SER A 6 8.15 5.20 -13.69
C SER A 6 6.91 4.63 -14.35
N VAL A 7 5.93 5.47 -14.58
CA VAL A 7 4.68 5.13 -15.28
C VAL A 7 4.64 5.92 -16.56
N LYS A 8 4.57 5.25 -17.74
CA LYS A 8 4.67 5.88 -19.06
C LYS A 8 3.50 5.53 -19.95
N ASN A 9 2.70 6.54 -20.29
CA ASN A 9 1.59 6.48 -21.26
C ASN A 9 0.68 5.25 -21.05
N ILE A 10 0.35 4.93 -19.79
CA ILE A 10 -0.48 3.78 -19.50
C ILE A 10 -1.93 4.00 -19.91
N ASN A 11 -2.49 2.96 -20.51
CA ASN A 11 -3.89 2.89 -20.91
C ASN A 11 -4.52 1.64 -20.32
N VAL A 12 -5.67 1.81 -19.65
CA VAL A 12 -6.40 0.71 -19.01
C VAL A 12 -7.86 0.77 -19.41
N PHE A 13 -8.42 -0.40 -19.73
CA PHE A 13 -9.81 -0.55 -20.12
C PHE A 13 -10.54 -1.54 -19.21
N TYR A 14 -11.81 -1.24 -18.93
CA TYR A 14 -12.80 -2.18 -18.40
C TYR A 14 -13.82 -2.49 -19.50
N GLY A 15 -13.61 -3.60 -20.22
CA GLY A 15 -14.38 -3.89 -21.43
C GLY A 15 -14.20 -2.79 -22.47
N SER A 16 -15.27 -2.08 -22.82
CA SER A 16 -15.25 -0.93 -23.75
C SER A 16 -14.93 0.41 -23.08
N ILE A 17 -14.88 0.48 -21.76
CA ILE A 17 -14.67 1.74 -21.02
C ILE A 17 -13.17 2.01 -20.91
N HIS A 18 -12.69 3.11 -21.50
CA HIS A 18 -11.32 3.59 -21.37
C HIS A 18 -11.15 4.35 -20.05
N ALA A 19 -10.71 3.65 -19.01
CA ALA A 19 -10.66 4.15 -17.64
C ALA A 19 -9.40 4.99 -17.35
N ILE A 20 -8.25 4.63 -17.93
CA ILE A 20 -6.98 5.37 -17.84
C ILE A 20 -6.53 5.70 -19.26
N LYS A 21 -6.21 6.99 -19.52
CA LYS A 21 -5.84 7.51 -20.85
C LYS A 21 -4.48 8.20 -20.76
N ASP A 22 -3.45 7.60 -21.35
CA ASP A 22 -2.10 8.13 -21.52
C ASP A 22 -1.51 8.76 -20.23
N VAL A 23 -1.72 8.12 -19.08
CA VAL A 23 -1.22 8.62 -17.80
C VAL A 23 0.27 8.34 -17.68
N SER A 24 1.03 9.38 -17.34
CA SER A 24 2.47 9.31 -17.11
C SER A 24 2.85 10.10 -15.87
N PHE A 25 3.69 9.52 -15.01
CA PHE A 25 4.31 10.17 -13.86
C PHE A 25 5.46 9.31 -13.34
N HIS A 26 6.25 9.85 -12.41
CA HIS A 26 7.30 9.12 -11.74
C HIS A 26 7.30 9.41 -10.24
N VAL A 27 7.94 8.54 -9.48
CA VAL A 27 8.16 8.69 -8.04
C VAL A 27 9.63 8.37 -7.75
N ASN A 28 10.33 9.31 -7.10
CA ASN A 28 11.71 9.08 -6.69
C ASN A 28 11.77 8.36 -5.33
N GLU A 29 12.89 7.70 -5.09
CA GLU A 29 13.13 7.01 -3.81
C GLU A 29 13.06 8.01 -2.64
N GLY A 30 12.32 7.64 -1.59
CA GLY A 30 12.14 8.45 -0.38
C GLY A 30 11.08 9.55 -0.49
N GLU A 31 10.39 9.71 -1.61
CA GLU A 31 9.31 10.69 -1.76
C GLU A 31 7.98 10.20 -1.18
N ILE A 32 7.13 11.17 -0.81
CA ILE A 32 5.69 10.97 -0.65
C ILE A 32 5.01 11.71 -1.81
N VAL A 33 4.40 10.97 -2.72
CA VAL A 33 3.65 11.50 -3.86
C VAL A 33 2.16 11.25 -3.65
N THR A 34 1.33 12.24 -3.94
CA THR A 34 -0.13 12.13 -3.83
C THR A 34 -0.79 12.32 -5.18
N LEU A 35 -1.60 11.34 -5.59
CA LEU A 35 -2.51 11.48 -6.72
C LEU A 35 -3.86 11.98 -6.20
N ILE A 36 -4.26 13.17 -6.60
CA ILE A 36 -5.51 13.80 -6.19
C ILE A 36 -6.47 13.83 -7.37
N GLY A 37 -7.75 13.57 -7.12
CA GLY A 37 -8.78 13.65 -8.15
C GLY A 37 -10.14 13.18 -7.66
N ALA A 38 -11.20 13.57 -8.37
CA ALA A 38 -12.57 13.17 -8.06
C ALA A 38 -12.78 11.64 -8.15
N ASN A 39 -13.91 11.17 -7.63
CA ASN A 39 -14.34 9.78 -7.82
C ASN A 39 -14.51 9.49 -9.31
N GLY A 40 -14.02 8.32 -9.74
CA GLY A 40 -14.02 7.94 -11.15
C GLY A 40 -12.87 8.52 -11.98
N ALA A 41 -11.96 9.32 -11.41
CA ALA A 41 -10.78 9.85 -12.13
C ALA A 41 -9.69 8.79 -12.45
N GLY A 42 -9.93 7.52 -12.11
CA GLY A 42 -8.98 6.43 -12.41
C GLY A 42 -7.88 6.21 -11.38
N LYS A 43 -7.94 6.86 -10.21
CA LYS A 43 -6.91 6.76 -9.17
C LYS A 43 -6.65 5.32 -8.70
N THR A 44 -7.69 4.64 -8.20
CA THR A 44 -7.63 3.21 -7.79
C THR A 44 -7.23 2.31 -8.95
N THR A 45 -7.72 2.61 -10.17
CA THR A 45 -7.36 1.87 -11.39
C THR A 45 -5.86 1.98 -11.67
N THR A 46 -5.27 3.16 -11.49
CA THR A 46 -3.82 3.40 -11.61
C THR A 46 -3.05 2.58 -10.57
N MET A 47 -3.49 2.58 -9.30
CA MET A 47 -2.88 1.75 -8.24
C MET A 47 -2.93 0.26 -8.59
N HIS A 48 -4.09 -0.22 -9.08
CA HIS A 48 -4.25 -1.62 -9.48
C HIS A 48 -3.40 -1.99 -10.70
N ALA A 49 -3.18 -1.06 -11.63
CA ALA A 49 -2.28 -1.26 -12.76
C ALA A 49 -0.82 -1.39 -12.28
N ILE A 50 -0.37 -0.53 -11.36
CA ILE A 50 0.97 -0.56 -10.79
C ILE A 50 1.21 -1.86 -10.00
N SER A 51 0.23 -2.32 -9.22
CA SER A 51 0.33 -3.56 -8.44
C SER A 51 0.10 -4.85 -9.25
N GLY A 52 -0.15 -4.72 -10.57
CA GLY A 52 -0.38 -5.85 -11.47
C GLY A 52 -1.74 -6.52 -11.33
N LEU A 53 -2.67 -5.94 -10.55
CA LEU A 53 -4.05 -6.43 -10.42
C LEU A 53 -4.88 -6.18 -11.67
N LEU A 54 -4.50 -5.18 -12.47
CA LEU A 54 -5.09 -4.88 -13.77
C LEU A 54 -4.03 -4.90 -14.86
N LYS A 55 -4.40 -5.43 -16.01
CA LYS A 55 -3.52 -5.46 -17.19
C LYS A 55 -3.58 -4.12 -17.94
N LEU A 56 -2.43 -3.65 -18.38
CA LEU A 56 -2.35 -2.52 -19.30
C LEU A 56 -2.79 -2.94 -20.70
N GLN A 57 -3.51 -2.08 -21.41
CA GLN A 57 -3.71 -2.18 -22.84
C GLN A 57 -2.45 -1.70 -23.60
N SER A 58 -1.85 -0.62 -23.13
CA SER A 58 -0.60 -0.07 -23.63
C SER A 58 0.11 0.74 -22.55
N GLY A 59 1.33 1.17 -22.84
CA GLY A 59 2.21 1.87 -21.91
C GLY A 59 3.13 0.92 -21.14
N GLU A 60 3.92 1.50 -20.26
CA GLU A 60 4.94 0.78 -19.51
C GLU A 60 4.99 1.25 -18.06
N ILE A 61 5.23 0.31 -17.16
CA ILE A 61 5.53 0.58 -15.75
C ILE A 61 6.87 -0.07 -15.45
N ASP A 62 7.83 0.76 -15.03
CA ASP A 62 9.11 0.33 -14.47
C ASP A 62 9.11 0.55 -12.97
N TYR A 63 9.60 -0.42 -12.22
CA TYR A 63 9.80 -0.32 -10.79
C TYR A 63 11.21 -0.79 -10.43
N ASN A 64 11.98 0.10 -9.83
CA ASN A 64 13.36 -0.15 -9.41
C ASN A 64 14.25 -0.67 -10.55
N GLY A 65 14.12 -0.09 -11.76
CA GLY A 65 14.85 -0.46 -12.97
C GLY A 65 14.40 -1.76 -13.65
N GLN A 66 13.22 -2.27 -13.26
CA GLN A 66 12.65 -3.46 -13.86
C GLN A 66 11.23 -3.19 -14.37
N VAL A 67 10.98 -3.54 -15.65
CA VAL A 67 9.63 -3.46 -16.23
C VAL A 67 8.70 -4.48 -15.55
N ILE A 68 7.64 -3.97 -14.90
CA ILE A 68 6.66 -4.79 -14.17
C ILE A 68 5.29 -4.86 -14.86
N SER A 69 5.09 -4.18 -15.98
CA SER A 69 3.80 -4.06 -16.69
C SER A 69 3.08 -5.38 -16.99
N LYS A 70 3.83 -6.49 -17.11
CA LYS A 70 3.30 -7.83 -17.37
C LYS A 70 3.60 -8.82 -16.24
N MET A 71 4.11 -8.31 -15.12
CA MET A 71 4.48 -9.14 -13.98
C MET A 71 3.24 -9.47 -13.13
N GLU A 72 3.18 -10.70 -12.62
CA GLU A 72 2.10 -11.14 -11.73
C GLU A 72 2.21 -10.45 -10.35
N PRO A 73 1.08 -10.09 -9.69
CA PRO A 73 1.06 -9.34 -8.44
C PRO A 73 1.96 -9.94 -7.35
N HIS A 74 1.97 -11.25 -7.21
CA HIS A 74 2.78 -11.92 -6.19
C HIS A 74 4.29 -11.76 -6.42
N LYS A 75 4.73 -11.54 -7.66
CA LYS A 75 6.13 -11.25 -8.01
C LYS A 75 6.46 -9.78 -7.73
N ILE A 76 5.52 -8.86 -7.99
CA ILE A 76 5.66 -7.43 -7.72
C ILE A 76 5.84 -7.18 -6.20
N ILE A 77 5.01 -7.83 -5.36
CA ILE A 77 5.15 -7.75 -3.89
C ILE A 77 6.56 -8.21 -3.45
N ARG A 78 7.10 -9.26 -4.04
CA ARG A 78 8.47 -9.73 -3.72
C ARG A 78 9.56 -8.75 -4.12
N GLN A 79 9.29 -7.83 -5.05
CA GLN A 79 10.20 -6.71 -5.39
C GLN A 79 10.17 -5.58 -4.35
N GLY A 80 9.28 -5.67 -3.36
CA GLY A 80 9.14 -4.67 -2.31
C GLY A 80 8.11 -3.59 -2.60
N LEU A 81 7.14 -3.82 -3.49
CA LEU A 81 6.00 -2.92 -3.72
C LEU A 81 4.76 -3.52 -3.06
N ALA A 82 4.28 -2.90 -1.98
CA ALA A 82 3.08 -3.33 -1.26
C ALA A 82 1.94 -2.33 -1.45
N GLN A 83 0.70 -2.82 -1.44
CA GLN A 83 -0.51 -2.00 -1.55
C GLN A 83 -1.43 -2.20 -0.35
N VAL A 84 -1.95 -1.09 0.18
CA VAL A 84 -3.12 -1.04 1.07
C VAL A 84 -4.30 -0.57 0.24
N PRO A 85 -5.23 -1.45 -0.13
CA PRO A 85 -6.38 -1.09 -0.95
C PRO A 85 -7.41 -0.31 -0.14
N GLU A 86 -8.30 0.39 -0.84
CA GLU A 86 -9.49 0.99 -0.27
C GLU A 86 -10.34 -0.03 0.51
N GLY A 87 -11.02 0.44 1.56
CA GLY A 87 -11.91 -0.39 2.37
C GLY A 87 -11.19 -1.29 3.38
N ARG A 88 -9.94 -0.96 3.75
CA ARG A 88 -9.15 -1.57 4.83
C ARG A 88 -8.76 -3.04 4.57
N ARG A 89 -9.65 -3.88 4.07
CA ARG A 89 -9.46 -5.29 3.65
C ARG A 89 -8.68 -6.14 4.67
N VAL A 90 -9.06 -6.03 5.96
CA VAL A 90 -8.53 -6.91 7.01
C VAL A 90 -9.20 -8.29 6.96
N PHE A 91 -8.50 -9.31 7.41
CA PHE A 91 -9.07 -10.65 7.63
C PHE A 91 -9.82 -10.64 8.96
N SER A 92 -11.13 -10.41 8.91
CA SER A 92 -11.98 -10.15 10.08
C SER A 92 -12.00 -11.29 11.10
N GLY A 93 -11.91 -12.54 10.63
CA GLY A 93 -11.89 -13.75 11.47
C GLY A 93 -10.51 -14.07 12.08
N LEU A 94 -9.46 -13.36 11.66
CA LEU A 94 -8.11 -13.53 12.22
C LEU A 94 -7.84 -12.46 13.28
N THR A 95 -6.96 -12.78 14.23
CA THR A 95 -6.48 -11.79 15.21
C THR A 95 -5.62 -10.71 14.53
N VAL A 96 -5.36 -9.61 15.24
CA VAL A 96 -4.41 -8.57 14.82
C VAL A 96 -3.06 -9.19 14.49
N GLN A 97 -2.51 -10.01 15.39
CA GLN A 97 -1.23 -10.66 15.18
C GLN A 97 -1.22 -11.57 13.96
N GLN A 98 -2.27 -12.36 13.75
CA GLN A 98 -2.39 -13.23 12.57
C GLN A 98 -2.51 -12.43 11.26
N ASN A 99 -3.24 -11.29 11.29
CA ASN A 99 -3.28 -10.38 10.14
C ASN A 99 -1.90 -9.85 9.77
N LEU A 100 -1.11 -9.41 10.76
CA LEU A 100 0.27 -8.97 10.54
C LEU A 100 1.13 -10.11 9.99
N GLN A 101 0.98 -11.33 10.54
CA GLN A 101 1.71 -12.51 10.08
C GLN A 101 1.45 -12.81 8.60
N MET A 102 0.23 -12.61 8.11
CA MET A 102 -0.09 -12.76 6.69
C MET A 102 0.71 -11.79 5.80
N GLY A 103 1.05 -10.60 6.29
CA GLY A 103 1.94 -9.67 5.58
C GLY A 103 3.35 -10.21 5.37
N ALA A 104 3.86 -11.00 6.31
CA ALA A 104 5.19 -11.62 6.21
C ALA A 104 5.21 -12.95 5.42
N TYR A 105 4.08 -13.41 4.88
CA TYR A 105 3.93 -14.74 4.27
C TYR A 105 4.95 -15.04 3.14
N THR A 106 5.30 -14.04 2.36
CA THR A 106 6.24 -14.21 1.22
C THR A 106 7.71 -14.11 1.60
N ARG A 107 8.02 -13.73 2.85
CA ARG A 107 9.39 -13.47 3.33
C ARG A 107 10.15 -14.76 3.61
N ARG A 108 11.46 -14.69 3.40
CA ARG A 108 12.40 -15.80 3.62
C ARG A 108 13.66 -15.37 4.37
N ASP A 109 13.65 -14.18 4.96
CA ASP A 109 14.80 -13.55 5.63
C ASP A 109 14.99 -13.97 7.10
N GLY A 110 14.23 -14.97 7.54
CA GLY A 110 14.37 -15.59 8.86
C GLY A 110 13.42 -15.08 9.93
N LYS A 111 13.29 -15.85 11.02
CA LYS A 111 12.33 -15.56 12.11
C LYS A 111 12.70 -14.28 12.87
N ASP A 112 13.99 -14.06 13.11
CA ASP A 112 14.47 -12.92 13.89
C ASP A 112 14.21 -11.60 13.16
N ALA A 113 14.42 -11.56 11.84
CA ALA A 113 14.11 -10.40 11.01
C ALA A 113 12.60 -10.09 11.00
N ILE A 114 11.75 -11.12 10.91
CA ILE A 114 10.30 -10.96 10.96
C ILE A 114 9.88 -10.49 12.36
N GLN A 115 10.47 -10.99 13.44
CA GLN A 115 10.18 -10.56 14.80
C GLN A 115 10.54 -9.09 15.01
N SER A 116 11.71 -8.68 14.53
CA SER A 116 12.15 -7.27 14.58
C SER A 116 11.14 -6.33 13.88
N ASP A 117 10.58 -6.76 12.74
CA ASP A 117 9.56 -5.96 12.03
C ASP A 117 8.21 -5.96 12.75
N TYR A 118 7.84 -7.04 13.47
CA TYR A 118 6.68 -7.00 14.38
C TYR A 118 6.86 -5.94 15.47
N ASP A 119 8.04 -5.91 16.09
CA ASP A 119 8.33 -4.96 17.16
C ASP A 119 8.27 -3.53 16.62
N MET A 120 8.85 -3.28 15.45
CA MET A 120 8.79 -1.98 14.76
C MET A 120 7.35 -1.58 14.43
N VAL A 121 6.52 -2.50 13.91
CA VAL A 121 5.11 -2.22 13.60
C VAL A 121 4.31 -1.95 14.88
N PHE A 122 4.53 -2.69 15.96
CA PHE A 122 3.86 -2.45 17.22
C PHE A 122 4.31 -1.18 17.93
N ASP A 123 5.55 -0.76 17.76
CA ASP A 123 6.03 0.53 18.28
C ASP A 123 5.46 1.72 17.47
N LEU A 124 5.31 1.53 16.15
CA LEU A 124 4.65 2.50 15.27
C LEU A 124 3.13 2.59 15.54
N LEU A 125 2.50 1.47 15.88
CA LEU A 125 1.05 1.27 16.02
C LEU A 125 0.71 0.66 17.39
N PRO A 126 0.93 1.40 18.52
CA PRO A 126 0.81 0.82 19.87
C PRO A 126 -0.59 0.29 20.21
N ARG A 127 -1.64 0.86 19.61
CA ARG A 127 -3.02 0.35 19.75
C ARG A 127 -3.17 -1.09 19.24
N LEU A 128 -2.44 -1.46 18.20
CA LEU A 128 -2.45 -2.84 17.69
C LEU A 128 -1.73 -3.80 18.64
N LYS A 129 -0.67 -3.33 19.32
CA LYS A 129 0.06 -4.11 20.33
C LYS A 129 -0.86 -4.49 21.50
N GLU A 130 -1.61 -3.51 22.02
CA GLU A 130 -2.59 -3.71 23.09
C GLU A 130 -3.66 -4.75 22.72
N ARG A 131 -4.02 -4.83 21.44
CA ARG A 131 -5.11 -5.64 20.89
C ARG A 131 -4.64 -6.81 20.05
N ARG A 132 -3.38 -7.22 20.21
CA ARG A 132 -2.74 -8.24 19.34
C ARG A 132 -3.51 -9.56 19.20
N ASN A 133 -4.23 -9.97 20.25
CA ASN A 133 -5.01 -11.20 20.28
C ASN A 133 -6.50 -10.99 19.93
N GLN A 134 -6.91 -9.73 19.68
CA GLN A 134 -8.30 -9.40 19.37
C GLN A 134 -8.62 -9.74 17.91
N PRO A 135 -9.81 -10.31 17.59
CA PRO A 135 -10.27 -10.49 16.21
C PRO A 135 -10.35 -9.17 15.47
N ALA A 136 -9.76 -9.09 14.27
CA ALA A 136 -9.68 -7.85 13.50
C ALA A 136 -11.05 -7.26 13.12
N GLY A 137 -12.06 -8.11 12.97
CA GLY A 137 -13.42 -7.66 12.67
C GLY A 137 -14.08 -6.83 13.77
N THR A 138 -13.56 -6.90 15.02
CA THR A 138 -14.10 -6.16 16.18
C THR A 138 -13.37 -4.85 16.46
N LEU A 139 -12.35 -4.53 15.66
CA LEU A 139 -11.63 -3.27 15.74
C LEU A 139 -12.46 -2.10 15.20
N SER A 140 -12.22 -0.90 15.70
CA SER A 140 -12.73 0.33 15.10
C SER A 140 -12.20 0.53 13.68
N GLY A 141 -12.89 1.36 12.89
CA GLY A 141 -12.47 1.62 11.51
C GLY A 141 -11.04 2.16 11.38
N GLY A 142 -10.61 3.04 12.30
CA GLY A 142 -9.23 3.54 12.34
C GLY A 142 -8.21 2.47 12.70
N GLU A 143 -8.52 1.61 13.66
CA GLU A 143 -7.65 0.49 14.03
C GLU A 143 -7.54 -0.55 12.90
N GLN A 144 -8.64 -0.80 12.16
CA GLN A 144 -8.59 -1.65 10.96
C GLN A 144 -7.70 -1.03 9.87
N GLN A 145 -7.75 0.30 9.67
CA GLN A 145 -6.88 0.99 8.73
C GLN A 145 -5.41 0.88 9.15
N MET A 146 -5.11 1.10 10.43
CA MET A 146 -3.77 0.89 10.98
C MET A 146 -3.30 -0.56 10.79
N LEU A 147 -4.19 -1.53 11.01
CA LEU A 147 -3.86 -2.95 10.82
C LEU A 147 -3.56 -3.28 9.35
N ALA A 148 -4.34 -2.74 8.41
CA ALA A 148 -4.07 -2.91 6.98
C ALA A 148 -2.69 -2.33 6.57
N MET A 149 -2.34 -1.15 7.10
CA MET A 149 -1.02 -0.54 6.91
C MET A 149 0.08 -1.38 7.57
N GLY A 150 -0.10 -1.79 8.82
CA GLY A 150 0.86 -2.65 9.53
C GLY A 150 1.11 -3.95 8.79
N ARG A 151 0.06 -4.60 8.28
CA ARG A 151 0.19 -5.80 7.46
C ARG A 151 1.01 -5.57 6.18
N ALA A 152 0.82 -4.43 5.52
CA ALA A 152 1.62 -4.06 4.35
C ALA A 152 3.09 -3.82 4.73
N LEU A 153 3.37 -3.20 5.88
CA LEU A 153 4.72 -2.98 6.37
C LEU A 153 5.45 -4.29 6.69
N MET A 154 4.73 -5.33 7.14
CA MET A 154 5.31 -6.66 7.36
C MET A 154 5.86 -7.32 6.08
N CYS A 155 5.48 -6.84 4.88
CA CYS A 155 6.11 -7.24 3.61
C CYS A 155 7.54 -6.67 3.47
N LYS A 156 7.99 -5.76 4.35
CA LYS A 156 9.23 -4.99 4.27
C LYS A 156 9.36 -4.23 2.94
N PRO A 157 8.38 -3.37 2.63
CA PRO A 157 8.31 -2.72 1.33
C PRO A 157 9.36 -1.63 1.17
N LYS A 158 9.87 -1.46 -0.06
CA LYS A 158 10.59 -0.25 -0.51
C LYS A 158 9.61 0.85 -0.88
N MET A 159 8.42 0.46 -1.38
CA MET A 159 7.35 1.36 -1.78
C MET A 159 6.00 0.87 -1.26
N LEU A 160 5.23 1.80 -0.70
CA LEU A 160 3.89 1.57 -0.19
C LEU A 160 2.86 2.37 -1.00
N LEU A 161 1.91 1.67 -1.61
CA LEU A 161 0.75 2.25 -2.28
C LEU A 161 -0.40 2.31 -1.29
N LEU A 162 -1.01 3.49 -1.11
CA LEU A 162 -2.14 3.71 -0.18
C LEU A 162 -3.34 4.27 -0.95
N ASP A 163 -4.42 3.50 -1.00
CA ASP A 163 -5.64 3.89 -1.71
C ASP A 163 -6.67 4.44 -0.72
N GLU A 164 -6.88 5.75 -0.75
CA GLU A 164 -7.79 6.54 0.10
C GLU A 164 -7.67 6.18 1.61
N PRO A 165 -6.45 6.26 2.19
CA PRO A 165 -6.21 5.82 3.56
C PRO A 165 -6.99 6.61 4.61
N SER A 166 -7.46 7.82 4.30
CA SER A 166 -8.23 8.68 5.21
C SER A 166 -9.74 8.47 5.13
N MET A 167 -10.24 7.73 4.14
CA MET A 167 -11.67 7.65 3.86
C MET A 167 -12.49 7.05 5.02
N GLY A 168 -13.57 7.75 5.39
CA GLY A 168 -14.50 7.32 6.43
C GLY A 168 -13.90 7.34 7.85
N LEU A 169 -12.84 8.11 8.07
CA LEU A 169 -12.22 8.33 9.38
C LEU A 169 -12.59 9.69 9.96
N SER A 170 -12.59 9.78 11.30
CA SER A 170 -12.73 11.06 11.98
C SER A 170 -11.50 11.96 11.73
N PRO A 171 -11.63 13.31 11.81
CA PRO A 171 -10.52 14.23 11.58
C PRO A 171 -9.28 13.94 12.46
N LEU A 172 -9.48 13.45 13.67
CA LEU A 172 -8.39 13.08 14.58
C LEU A 172 -7.63 11.85 14.04
N LEU A 173 -8.35 10.82 13.60
CA LEU A 173 -7.76 9.61 13.04
C LEU A 173 -7.07 9.90 11.69
N VAL A 174 -7.63 10.78 10.86
CA VAL A 174 -6.97 11.23 9.63
C VAL A 174 -5.59 11.83 9.94
N LYS A 175 -5.49 12.73 10.92
CA LYS A 175 -4.20 13.30 11.35
C LYS A 175 -3.23 12.22 11.83
N GLU A 176 -3.72 11.23 12.56
CA GLU A 176 -2.91 10.11 13.05
C GLU A 176 -2.39 9.25 11.90
N ILE A 177 -3.24 8.87 10.93
CA ILE A 177 -2.84 8.12 9.74
C ILE A 177 -1.75 8.87 8.95
N PHE A 178 -1.91 10.16 8.69
CA PHE A 178 -0.89 10.94 7.98
C PHE A 178 0.41 11.10 8.80
N LYS A 179 0.33 11.13 10.14
CA LYS A 179 1.53 11.08 10.99
C LYS A 179 2.27 9.75 10.82
N ILE A 180 1.54 8.63 10.80
CA ILE A 180 2.09 7.29 10.56
C ILE A 180 2.74 7.22 9.17
N ILE A 181 2.06 7.70 8.12
CA ILE A 181 2.60 7.73 6.75
C ILE A 181 3.94 8.48 6.70
N ARG A 182 4.02 9.66 7.32
CA ARG A 182 5.28 10.42 7.39
C ARG A 182 6.37 9.68 8.16
N GLN A 183 6.02 8.97 9.22
CA GLN A 183 7.00 8.19 9.98
C GLN A 183 7.51 6.98 9.19
N VAL A 184 6.62 6.28 8.49
CA VAL A 184 6.98 5.19 7.57
C VAL A 184 7.94 5.68 6.48
N ASN A 185 7.67 6.85 5.91
CA ASN A 185 8.54 7.45 4.90
C ASN A 185 9.91 7.85 5.48
N ARG A 186 9.96 8.45 6.68
CA ARG A 186 11.23 8.76 7.37
C ARG A 186 12.07 7.52 7.66
N ASN A 187 11.44 6.36 7.78
CA ASN A 187 12.11 5.06 7.93
C ASN A 187 12.57 4.47 6.57
N GLY A 188 12.52 5.26 5.49
CA GLY A 188 13.07 4.91 4.18
C GLY A 188 12.07 4.28 3.20
N VAL A 189 10.78 4.21 3.53
CA VAL A 189 9.76 3.69 2.61
C VAL A 189 9.24 4.81 1.72
N THR A 190 9.31 4.64 0.41
CA THR A 190 8.66 5.54 -0.57
C THR A 190 7.15 5.36 -0.53
N VAL A 191 6.38 6.43 -0.63
CA VAL A 191 4.92 6.35 -0.54
C VAL A 191 4.27 7.00 -1.74
N LEU A 192 3.36 6.26 -2.38
CA LEU A 192 2.40 6.79 -3.33
C LEU A 192 1.00 6.63 -2.75
N LEU A 193 0.32 7.73 -2.52
CA LEU A 193 -1.03 7.71 -1.98
C LEU A 193 -2.04 8.36 -2.91
N VAL A 194 -3.26 7.89 -2.83
CA VAL A 194 -4.42 8.42 -3.55
C VAL A 194 -5.37 9.02 -2.53
N GLU A 195 -5.84 10.24 -2.79
CA GLU A 195 -6.85 10.93 -1.98
C GLU A 195 -7.84 11.71 -2.86
N GLN A 196 -9.00 12.01 -2.31
CA GLN A 196 -10.01 12.82 -3.01
C GLN A 196 -9.75 14.31 -2.81
N ASN A 197 -9.22 14.70 -1.63
CA ASN A 197 -8.95 16.08 -1.20
C ASN A 197 -7.60 16.18 -0.50
#